data_67e0cc77a966dbe32835b84e73af0171
#
_entry.id   67e0cc77a966dbe32835b84e73af0171
#
_cell.length_a   1.000
_cell.length_b   1.000
_cell.length_c   1.000
_cell.angle_alpha   90.00
_cell.angle_beta   90.00
_cell.angle_gamma   90.00
#
_symmetry.space_group_name_H-M   'P 1'
#
loop_
_entity.id
_entity.type
_entity.pdbx_description
1 polymer ?
#
loop_
_entity_poly.entity_id
_entity_poly.type
_entity_poly.pdbx_seq_one_letter_code
_entity_poly.pdbx_strand_id
1 'polypeptide(L)'
;MQSGLTLVRLHNEILDFYDWVAPQQYEHSARDKLVKRISDALGSQRWFPQDNGRILCFGSYPAGLYLPTADMDLVYASDRLYNGGPPVLESATDRAAFTRTLRKASQRLQKVGIANNPFVIAKARVPIIKFKDRLTGLDVDISFENLSGVQAQATFDQWKNEYPDMLYMVALVKQLLVMRGLNEVHTGGLGGFSIICLIVSYIQHAKKAENLGDCFLGFLKYYGKDFDLSRKRIQMNPPAVLNKVSSRCADTYHNFSTNLLQSTYGIDGREESDTGLSIQDPNKLDNNISGGSRRAAEAFNVFSAAHDTLADRLKASELGQEIGPSILACIIGGNYDSYLKQRHRLSTIP
;
A
#
# COMPACT_ATOMS: atom_id res chain seq x y z
N MET A 1 -24.12 -2.21 -29.13
CA MET A 1 -24.72 -1.06 -28.41
C MET A 1 -25.07 -1.37 -26.95
N GLN A 2 -25.64 -2.53 -26.57
CA GLN A 2 -25.98 -2.87 -25.18
C GLN A 2 -24.75 -3.08 -24.27
N SER A 3 -23.64 -3.66 -24.76
CA SER A 3 -22.45 -3.90 -23.94
C SER A 3 -21.82 -2.59 -23.43
N GLY A 4 -21.83 -1.53 -24.22
CA GLY A 4 -21.35 -0.21 -23.80
C GLY A 4 -22.16 0.40 -22.64
N LEU A 5 -23.48 0.22 -22.63
CA LEU A 5 -24.34 0.77 -21.57
C LEU A 5 -24.11 0.10 -20.21
N THR A 6 -23.83 -1.21 -20.20
CA THR A 6 -23.58 -1.96 -18.95
C THR A 6 -22.24 -1.61 -18.34
N LEU A 7 -21.20 -1.40 -19.16
CA LEU A 7 -19.91 -0.89 -18.69
C LEU A 7 -19.99 0.56 -18.19
N VAL A 8 -20.83 1.40 -18.81
CA VAL A 8 -21.12 2.77 -18.30
C VAL A 8 -21.81 2.71 -16.95
N ARG A 9 -22.74 1.76 -16.74
CA ARG A 9 -23.37 1.56 -15.43
C ARG A 9 -22.32 1.14 -14.38
N LEU A 10 -21.45 0.19 -14.70
CA LEU A 10 -20.35 -0.19 -13.79
C LEU A 10 -19.43 1.01 -13.50
N HIS A 11 -19.11 1.83 -14.51
CA HIS A 11 -18.33 3.07 -14.32
C HIS A 11 -18.99 3.99 -13.29
N ASN A 12 -20.30 4.25 -13.43
CA ASN A 12 -21.01 5.13 -12.49
C ASN A 12 -21.05 4.53 -11.07
N GLU A 13 -21.29 3.22 -10.94
CA GLU A 13 -21.24 2.55 -9.63
C GLU A 13 -19.84 2.62 -8.98
N ILE A 14 -18.77 2.64 -9.77
CA ILE A 14 -17.39 2.89 -9.29
C ILE A 14 -17.23 4.31 -8.78
N LEU A 15 -17.76 5.31 -9.50
CA LEU A 15 -17.74 6.70 -9.04
C LEU A 15 -18.51 6.85 -7.73
N ASP A 16 -19.73 6.32 -7.64
CA ASP A 16 -20.57 6.37 -6.43
C ASP A 16 -19.87 5.70 -5.23
N PHE A 17 -19.24 4.54 -5.46
CA PHE A 17 -18.48 3.86 -4.42
C PHE A 17 -17.28 4.70 -3.96
N TYR A 18 -16.53 5.29 -4.89
CA TYR A 18 -15.39 6.13 -4.55
C TYR A 18 -15.81 7.38 -3.78
N ASP A 19 -16.85 8.08 -4.23
CA ASP A 19 -17.37 9.27 -3.54
C ASP A 19 -17.81 8.95 -2.11
N TRP A 20 -18.37 7.75 -1.92
CA TRP A 20 -18.75 7.29 -0.59
C TRP A 20 -17.54 6.91 0.27
N VAL A 21 -16.51 6.26 -0.28
CA VAL A 21 -15.36 5.74 0.49
C VAL A 21 -14.23 6.75 0.61
N ALA A 22 -14.15 7.73 -0.28
CA ALA A 22 -13.08 8.72 -0.34
C ALA A 22 -12.90 9.48 0.99
N PRO A 23 -11.66 9.88 1.31
CA PRO A 23 -11.36 10.64 2.50
C PRO A 23 -12.19 11.92 2.63
N GLN A 24 -12.80 12.12 3.80
CA GLN A 24 -13.58 13.32 4.10
C GLN A 24 -12.74 14.36 4.84
N GLN A 25 -13.08 15.65 4.71
CA GLN A 25 -12.30 16.73 5.32
C GLN A 25 -12.14 16.60 6.84
N TYR A 26 -13.17 16.14 7.55
CA TYR A 26 -13.08 15.91 9.00
C TYR A 26 -12.15 14.71 9.35
N GLU A 27 -12.05 13.72 8.48
CA GLU A 27 -11.12 12.59 8.63
C GLU A 27 -9.67 13.07 8.51
N HIS A 28 -9.38 13.96 7.55
CA HIS A 28 -8.06 14.61 7.43
C HIS A 28 -7.76 15.44 8.68
N SER A 29 -8.69 16.30 9.12
CA SER A 29 -8.52 17.13 10.31
C SER A 29 -8.22 16.31 11.57
N ALA A 30 -8.95 15.20 11.77
CA ALA A 30 -8.74 14.31 12.92
C ALA A 30 -7.37 13.62 12.86
N ARG A 31 -6.92 13.20 11.67
CA ARG A 31 -5.60 12.59 11.45
C ARG A 31 -4.47 13.61 11.66
N ASP A 32 -4.61 14.83 11.16
CA ASP A 32 -3.64 15.90 11.40
C ASP A 32 -3.50 16.23 12.89
N LYS A 33 -4.62 16.30 13.62
CA LYS A 33 -4.60 16.47 15.09
C LYS A 33 -3.88 15.33 15.79
N LEU A 34 -4.06 14.09 15.33
CA LEU A 34 -3.34 12.93 15.87
C LEU A 34 -1.84 13.06 15.61
N VAL A 35 -1.43 13.39 14.38
CA VAL A 35 -0.03 13.62 14.03
C VAL A 35 0.60 14.70 14.90
N LYS A 36 -0.10 15.82 15.08
CA LYS A 36 0.36 16.93 15.94
C LYS A 36 0.55 16.47 17.39
N ARG A 37 -0.41 15.73 17.97
CA ARG A 37 -0.30 15.18 19.34
C ARG A 37 0.91 14.26 19.50
N ILE A 38 1.17 13.38 18.52
CA ILE A 38 2.33 12.50 18.50
C ILE A 38 3.62 13.33 18.37
N SER A 39 3.63 14.31 17.48
CA SER A 39 4.77 15.21 17.27
C SER A 39 5.10 16.00 18.56
N ASP A 40 4.10 16.56 19.23
CA ASP A 40 4.30 17.27 20.50
C ASP A 40 4.81 16.34 21.61
N ALA A 41 4.34 15.09 21.64
CA ALA A 41 4.75 14.10 22.64
C ALA A 41 6.19 13.60 22.45
N LEU A 42 6.59 13.39 21.21
CA LEU A 42 7.92 12.86 20.87
C LEU A 42 8.94 13.97 20.60
N GLY A 43 8.54 15.08 19.99
CA GLY A 43 9.42 16.23 19.68
C GLY A 43 9.97 16.93 20.90
N SER A 44 9.28 16.85 22.06
CA SER A 44 9.76 17.40 23.34
C SER A 44 10.90 16.60 24.00
N GLN A 45 11.30 15.49 23.42
CA GLN A 45 12.30 14.57 23.94
C GLN A 45 13.42 14.38 22.93
N ARG A 46 14.67 14.34 23.40
CA ARG A 46 15.81 13.92 22.59
C ARG A 46 15.91 12.39 22.62
N TRP A 47 15.50 11.75 21.53
CA TRP A 47 15.62 10.31 21.35
C TRP A 47 17.00 9.88 20.91
N PHE A 48 17.73 10.80 20.28
CA PHE A 48 19.09 10.59 19.80
C PHE A 48 20.07 11.53 20.54
N PRO A 49 21.28 11.08 20.85
CA PRO A 49 22.31 11.96 21.40
C PRO A 49 22.60 13.12 20.44
N GLN A 50 22.54 14.35 20.94
CA GLN A 50 22.94 15.57 20.23
C GLN A 50 22.13 15.93 18.98
N ASP A 51 20.97 15.31 18.74
CA ASP A 51 20.12 15.64 17.61
C ASP A 51 18.63 15.77 18.02
N ASN A 52 17.92 16.65 17.33
CA ASN A 52 16.47 16.74 17.42
C ASN A 52 15.86 15.86 16.32
N GLY A 53 14.54 15.81 16.25
CA GLY A 53 13.87 15.09 15.20
C GLY A 53 12.42 15.52 15.09
N ARG A 54 11.79 15.03 14.04
CA ARG A 54 10.41 15.35 13.67
C ARG A 54 9.64 14.13 13.26
N ILE A 55 8.32 14.21 13.41
CA ILE A 55 7.39 13.23 12.88
C ILE A 55 7.00 13.62 11.46
N LEU A 56 7.10 12.67 10.55
CA LEU A 56 6.64 12.79 9.17
C LEU A 56 5.62 11.69 8.88
N CYS A 57 4.60 12.02 8.09
CA CYS A 57 3.63 11.04 7.59
C CYS A 57 4.10 10.48 6.25
N PHE A 58 3.78 9.23 6.00
CA PHE A 58 3.97 8.60 4.70
C PHE A 58 2.84 7.59 4.42
N GLY A 59 2.90 6.90 3.28
CA GLY A 59 1.93 5.87 2.94
C GLY A 59 0.60 6.42 2.44
N SER A 60 -0.48 5.73 2.75
CA SER A 60 -1.79 6.01 2.14
C SER A 60 -2.43 7.32 2.61
N TYR A 61 -2.15 7.77 3.84
CA TYR A 61 -2.75 8.99 4.39
C TYR A 61 -2.34 10.25 3.64
N PRO A 62 -1.05 10.65 3.57
CA PRO A 62 -0.68 11.86 2.84
C PRO A 62 -0.91 11.75 1.33
N ALA A 63 -0.94 10.52 0.77
CA ALA A 63 -1.29 10.30 -0.61
C ALA A 63 -2.80 10.51 -0.92
N GLY A 64 -3.66 10.56 0.11
CA GLY A 64 -5.12 10.59 -0.08
C GLY A 64 -5.69 9.28 -0.62
N LEU A 65 -4.98 8.16 -0.44
CA LEU A 65 -5.31 6.84 -0.97
C LEU A 65 -5.73 5.85 0.13
N TYR A 66 -6.27 6.34 1.24
CA TYR A 66 -6.67 5.52 2.37
C TYR A 66 -8.18 5.22 2.41
N LEU A 67 -8.51 4.06 2.93
CA LEU A 67 -9.88 3.69 3.29
C LEU A 67 -10.19 4.18 4.72
N PRO A 68 -11.47 4.35 5.11
CA PRO A 68 -11.85 4.97 6.39
C PRO A 68 -11.17 4.38 7.63
N THR A 69 -10.90 3.08 7.63
CA THR A 69 -10.25 2.37 8.76
C THR A 69 -8.75 2.19 8.60
N ALA A 70 -8.13 2.77 7.55
CA ALA A 70 -6.71 2.62 7.32
C ALA A 70 -5.88 3.19 8.48
N ASP A 71 -4.76 2.53 8.75
CA ASP A 71 -3.75 2.93 9.72
C ASP A 71 -3.03 4.23 9.33
N MET A 72 -2.22 4.72 10.25
CA MET A 72 -1.35 5.89 10.09
C MET A 72 0.10 5.45 10.12
N ASP A 73 0.78 5.61 9.00
CA ASP A 73 2.21 5.34 8.87
C ASP A 73 3.02 6.60 9.15
N LEU A 74 3.85 6.55 10.18
CA LEU A 74 4.67 7.67 10.64
C LEU A 74 6.13 7.27 10.74
N VAL A 75 7.01 8.26 10.60
CA VAL A 75 8.44 8.11 10.91
C VAL A 75 8.92 9.24 11.80
N TYR A 76 9.67 8.90 12.85
CA TYR A 76 10.47 9.85 13.58
C TYR A 76 11.87 9.91 12.93
N ALA A 77 12.16 11.01 12.26
CA ALA A 77 13.44 11.26 11.60
C ALA A 77 14.26 12.30 12.39
N SER A 78 15.54 12.02 12.62
CA SER A 78 16.48 13.00 13.14
C SER A 78 16.64 14.18 12.17
N ASP A 79 16.97 15.36 12.67
CA ASP A 79 17.24 16.52 11.82
C ASP A 79 18.40 16.25 10.87
N ARG A 80 19.39 15.48 11.30
CA ARG A 80 20.50 15.03 10.46
C ARG A 80 20.02 14.22 9.26
N LEU A 81 19.20 13.19 9.49
CA LEU A 81 18.67 12.35 8.41
C LEU A 81 17.73 13.15 7.50
N TYR A 82 16.87 13.99 8.08
CA TYR A 82 15.94 14.83 7.32
C TYR A 82 16.65 15.78 6.37
N ASN A 83 17.82 16.27 6.75
CA ASN A 83 18.66 17.18 5.94
C ASN A 83 19.64 16.42 5.00
N GLY A 84 19.41 15.12 4.76
CA GLY A 84 20.16 14.32 3.78
C GLY A 84 21.45 13.67 4.34
N GLY A 85 21.70 13.75 5.65
CA GLY A 85 22.79 13.01 6.29
C GLY A 85 22.42 11.55 6.58
N PRO A 86 23.37 10.73 7.05
CA PRO A 86 23.09 9.36 7.45
C PRO A 86 22.24 9.32 8.72
N PRO A 87 21.49 8.22 8.96
CA PRO A 87 20.73 8.04 10.19
C PRO A 87 21.64 8.15 11.43
N VAL A 88 21.10 8.72 12.50
CA VAL A 88 21.83 8.82 13.79
C VAL A 88 21.94 7.47 14.46
N LEU A 89 20.93 6.61 14.27
CA LEU A 89 20.88 5.28 14.83
C LEU A 89 20.29 4.31 13.81
N GLU A 90 21.06 3.28 13.46
CA GLU A 90 20.63 2.25 12.53
C GLU A 90 20.24 0.97 13.24
N SER A 91 19.11 0.39 12.87
CA SER A 91 18.68 -0.91 13.41
C SER A 91 19.58 -2.07 12.99
N ALA A 92 20.33 -1.91 11.91
CA ALA A 92 21.27 -2.91 11.42
C ALA A 92 22.57 -2.96 12.22
N THR A 93 23.08 -1.79 12.64
CA THR A 93 24.37 -1.67 13.34
C THR A 93 24.26 -1.81 14.86
N ASP A 94 23.22 -1.24 15.47
CA ASP A 94 22.95 -1.38 16.92
C ASP A 94 21.47 -1.61 17.21
N ARG A 95 21.02 -2.83 16.96
CA ARG A 95 19.62 -3.23 17.20
C ARG A 95 19.20 -3.09 18.67
N ALA A 96 20.12 -3.27 19.60
CA ALA A 96 19.82 -3.18 21.02
C ALA A 96 19.54 -1.73 21.45
N ALA A 97 20.38 -0.77 21.03
CA ALA A 97 20.14 0.65 21.27
C ALA A 97 18.88 1.13 20.56
N PHE A 98 18.69 0.73 19.30
CA PHE A 98 17.49 1.05 18.52
C PHE A 98 16.21 0.57 19.22
N THR A 99 16.19 -0.69 19.67
CA THR A 99 15.05 -1.26 20.39
C THR A 99 14.79 -0.55 21.73
N ARG A 100 15.86 -0.16 22.47
CA ARG A 100 15.71 0.64 23.70
C ARG A 100 15.07 1.99 23.43
N THR A 101 15.46 2.67 22.34
CA THR A 101 14.88 3.95 21.92
C THR A 101 13.40 3.79 21.60
N LEU A 102 13.01 2.81 20.80
CA LEU A 102 11.61 2.52 20.50
C LEU A 102 10.79 2.24 21.76
N ARG A 103 11.30 1.45 22.71
CA ARG A 103 10.60 1.15 23.98
C ARG A 103 10.39 2.41 24.83
N LYS A 104 11.38 3.29 24.92
CA LYS A 104 11.23 4.57 25.64
C LYS A 104 10.19 5.48 24.98
N ALA A 105 10.20 5.59 23.64
CA ALA A 105 9.20 6.36 22.90
C ALA A 105 7.80 5.77 23.07
N SER A 106 7.64 4.46 23.01
CA SER A 106 6.40 3.72 23.26
C SER A 106 5.85 4.02 24.66
N GLN A 107 6.70 3.96 25.71
CA GLN A 107 6.32 4.29 27.08
C GLN A 107 5.88 5.76 27.22
N ARG A 108 6.55 6.68 26.52
CA ARG A 108 6.18 8.10 26.51
C ARG A 108 4.78 8.30 25.93
N LEU A 109 4.49 7.71 24.76
CA LEU A 109 3.18 7.78 24.11
C LEU A 109 2.07 7.22 25.00
N GLN A 110 2.33 6.13 25.72
CA GLN A 110 1.41 5.56 26.68
C GLN A 110 1.18 6.49 27.89
N LYS A 111 2.28 7.04 28.45
CA LYS A 111 2.23 7.93 29.63
C LYS A 111 1.43 9.20 29.38
N VAL A 112 1.54 9.77 28.16
CA VAL A 112 0.79 10.99 27.78
C VAL A 112 -0.64 10.68 27.29
N GLY A 113 -1.08 9.43 27.35
CA GLY A 113 -2.46 9.04 27.05
C GLY A 113 -2.79 8.97 25.55
N ILE A 114 -1.80 8.99 24.66
CA ILE A 114 -2.01 8.85 23.20
C ILE A 114 -2.21 7.37 22.87
N ALA A 115 -1.21 6.54 23.18
CA ALA A 115 -1.19 5.14 22.80
C ALA A 115 -1.99 4.25 23.77
N ASN A 116 -2.83 3.37 23.23
CA ASN A 116 -3.44 2.28 23.96
C ASN A 116 -2.65 1.00 23.69
N ASN A 117 -2.12 0.41 24.77
CA ASN A 117 -1.32 -0.83 24.73
C ASN A 117 -0.26 -0.85 23.60
N PRO A 118 0.68 0.12 23.57
CA PRO A 118 1.69 0.16 22.52
C PRO A 118 2.67 -1.01 22.66
N PHE A 119 3.09 -1.58 21.54
CA PHE A 119 4.11 -2.61 21.52
C PHE A 119 5.16 -2.34 20.43
N VAL A 120 6.36 -2.88 20.65
CA VAL A 120 7.51 -2.69 19.76
C VAL A 120 7.77 -3.97 18.97
N ILE A 121 7.66 -3.88 17.63
CA ILE A 121 8.02 -4.96 16.71
C ILE A 121 9.51 -4.82 16.36
N ALA A 122 10.39 -5.26 17.28
CA ALA A 122 11.83 -5.05 17.15
C ALA A 122 12.52 -5.97 16.14
N LYS A 123 11.90 -7.12 15.78
CA LYS A 123 12.50 -8.12 14.87
C LYS A 123 12.14 -7.88 13.40
N ALA A 124 11.24 -6.94 13.10
CA ALA A 124 10.91 -6.59 11.72
C ALA A 124 12.13 -6.03 10.97
N ARG A 125 12.10 -6.11 9.62
CA ARG A 125 13.13 -5.49 8.75
C ARG A 125 13.23 -3.98 9.05
N VAL A 126 12.09 -3.32 9.18
CA VAL A 126 11.97 -1.96 9.72
C VAL A 126 11.26 -2.07 11.07
N PRO A 127 11.96 -1.91 12.20
CA PRO A 127 11.33 -1.96 13.52
C PRO A 127 10.37 -0.78 13.73
N ILE A 128 9.22 -1.05 14.32
CA ILE A 128 8.15 -0.07 14.53
C ILE A 128 7.60 -0.12 15.96
N ILE A 129 6.98 0.98 16.38
CA ILE A 129 6.04 1.03 17.49
C ILE A 129 4.64 0.95 16.88
N LYS A 130 3.84 -0.04 17.28
CA LYS A 130 2.45 -0.20 16.86
C LYS A 130 1.51 0.02 18.03
N PHE A 131 0.45 0.80 17.82
CA PHE A 131 -0.58 1.04 18.84
C PHE A 131 -1.88 1.54 18.21
N LYS A 132 -2.95 1.50 19.00
CA LYS A 132 -4.21 2.16 18.68
C LYS A 132 -4.29 3.49 19.44
N ASP A 133 -4.54 4.61 18.74
CA ASP A 133 -4.73 5.90 19.39
C ASP A 133 -6.03 5.90 20.19
N ARG A 134 -5.96 6.39 21.44
CA ARG A 134 -7.11 6.38 22.36
C ARG A 134 -8.24 7.29 21.93
N LEU A 135 -7.93 8.42 21.29
CA LEU A 135 -8.93 9.40 20.88
C LEU A 135 -9.59 9.01 19.56
N THR A 136 -8.79 8.83 18.52
CA THR A 136 -9.29 8.55 17.17
C THR A 136 -9.67 7.09 16.95
N GLY A 137 -9.09 6.17 17.72
CA GLY A 137 -9.23 4.73 17.49
C GLY A 137 -8.48 4.20 16.27
N LEU A 138 -7.70 5.04 15.61
CA LEU A 138 -6.86 4.64 14.48
C LEU A 138 -5.68 3.79 14.95
N ASP A 139 -5.32 2.83 14.14
CA ASP A 139 -4.05 2.11 14.29
C ASP A 139 -2.91 2.99 13.77
N VAL A 140 -1.78 2.99 14.49
CA VAL A 140 -0.63 3.84 14.20
C VAL A 140 0.63 3.01 14.25
N ASP A 141 1.44 3.10 13.19
CA ASP A 141 2.75 2.49 13.07
C ASP A 141 3.80 3.59 13.00
N ILE A 142 4.75 3.63 13.95
CA ILE A 142 5.84 4.62 13.97
C ILE A 142 7.17 3.90 13.79
N SER A 143 7.83 4.14 12.67
CA SER A 143 9.23 3.78 12.43
C SER A 143 10.17 4.91 12.87
N PHE A 144 11.47 4.59 12.93
CA PHE A 144 12.51 5.58 13.26
C PHE A 144 13.61 5.50 12.21
N GLU A 145 14.16 6.67 11.83
CA GLU A 145 15.34 6.79 10.96
C GLU A 145 15.21 6.06 9.61
N ASN A 146 14.02 6.05 9.02
CA ASN A 146 13.78 5.44 7.71
C ASN A 146 12.85 6.32 6.87
N LEU A 147 13.39 7.05 5.89
CA LEU A 147 12.66 7.96 5.02
C LEU A 147 12.14 7.31 3.73
N SER A 148 12.31 6.01 3.51
CA SER A 148 11.91 5.36 2.25
C SER A 148 10.43 5.56 1.92
N GLY A 149 9.55 5.48 2.92
CA GLY A 149 8.12 5.74 2.75
C GLY A 149 7.79 7.20 2.43
N VAL A 150 8.57 8.14 3.01
CA VAL A 150 8.42 9.59 2.72
C VAL A 150 8.89 9.90 1.29
N GLN A 151 9.98 9.28 0.84
CA GLN A 151 10.50 9.44 -0.53
C GLN A 151 9.49 8.93 -1.57
N ALA A 152 8.76 7.84 -1.27
CA ALA A 152 7.72 7.31 -2.16
C ALA A 152 6.54 8.28 -2.36
N GLN A 153 6.35 9.25 -1.46
CA GLN A 153 5.22 10.20 -1.55
C GLN A 153 5.26 11.04 -2.84
N ALA A 154 6.43 11.54 -3.22
CA ALA A 154 6.59 12.32 -4.46
C ALA A 154 6.20 11.50 -5.71
N THR A 155 6.52 10.21 -5.71
CA THR A 155 6.13 9.28 -6.78
C THR A 155 4.61 9.09 -6.83
N PHE A 156 3.94 8.97 -5.67
CA PHE A 156 2.46 8.88 -5.64
C PHE A 156 1.80 10.16 -6.14
N ASP A 157 2.31 11.32 -5.78
CA ASP A 157 1.78 12.61 -6.25
C ASP A 157 1.97 12.78 -7.76
N GLN A 158 3.11 12.37 -8.29
CA GLN A 158 3.35 12.33 -9.74
C GLN A 158 2.33 11.41 -10.43
N TRP A 159 2.16 10.17 -9.96
CA TRP A 159 1.26 9.19 -10.56
C TRP A 159 -0.22 9.60 -10.47
N LYS A 160 -0.65 10.26 -9.40
CA LYS A 160 -2.02 10.80 -9.31
C LYS A 160 -2.30 11.84 -10.39
N ASN A 161 -1.32 12.68 -10.70
CA ASN A 161 -1.46 13.69 -11.75
C ASN A 161 -1.41 13.07 -13.15
N GLU A 162 -0.57 12.05 -13.34
CA GLU A 162 -0.38 11.39 -14.64
C GLU A 162 -1.49 10.37 -14.95
N TYR A 163 -2.00 9.69 -13.91
CA TYR A 163 -3.01 8.63 -14.02
C TYR A 163 -4.21 8.90 -13.08
N PRO A 164 -5.10 9.84 -13.40
CA PRO A 164 -6.21 10.22 -12.50
C PRO A 164 -7.14 9.05 -12.15
N ASP A 165 -7.31 8.08 -13.05
CA ASP A 165 -8.10 6.87 -12.81
C ASP A 165 -7.54 5.98 -11.69
N MET A 166 -6.25 6.17 -11.34
CA MET A 166 -5.58 5.43 -10.28
C MET A 166 -6.30 5.54 -8.93
N LEU A 167 -6.90 6.68 -8.60
CA LEU A 167 -7.60 6.91 -7.33
C LEU A 167 -8.74 5.91 -7.13
N TYR A 168 -9.57 5.77 -8.15
CA TYR A 168 -10.73 4.88 -8.16
C TYR A 168 -10.28 3.41 -8.09
N MET A 169 -9.28 3.08 -8.91
CA MET A 169 -8.73 1.73 -8.98
C MET A 169 -8.10 1.29 -7.64
N VAL A 170 -7.35 2.20 -6.97
CA VAL A 170 -6.75 1.90 -5.66
C VAL A 170 -7.82 1.65 -4.60
N ALA A 171 -8.88 2.46 -4.57
CA ALA A 171 -9.97 2.28 -3.61
C ALA A 171 -10.66 0.92 -3.81
N LEU A 172 -10.97 0.55 -5.06
CA LEU A 172 -11.62 -0.72 -5.39
C LEU A 172 -10.75 -1.94 -5.05
N VAL A 173 -9.48 -1.93 -5.50
CA VAL A 173 -8.58 -3.07 -5.29
C VAL A 173 -8.25 -3.23 -3.81
N LYS A 174 -8.02 -2.14 -3.09
CA LYS A 174 -7.85 -2.19 -1.62
C LYS A 174 -9.09 -2.77 -0.95
N GLN A 175 -10.30 -2.28 -1.30
CA GLN A 175 -11.55 -2.78 -0.72
C GLN A 175 -11.74 -4.27 -0.99
N LEU A 176 -11.51 -4.70 -2.23
CA LEU A 176 -11.62 -6.10 -2.62
C LEU A 176 -10.71 -7.01 -1.78
N LEU A 177 -9.47 -6.56 -1.53
CA LEU A 177 -8.49 -7.32 -0.75
C LEU A 177 -8.74 -7.24 0.77
N VAL A 178 -9.17 -6.08 1.30
CA VAL A 178 -9.58 -5.92 2.71
C VAL A 178 -10.66 -6.92 3.08
N MET A 179 -11.70 -7.04 2.27
CA MET A 179 -12.81 -7.97 2.52
C MET A 179 -12.39 -9.44 2.53
N ARG A 180 -11.20 -9.76 2.04
CA ARG A 180 -10.65 -11.12 1.96
C ARG A 180 -9.43 -11.34 2.85
N GLY A 181 -9.08 -10.33 3.67
CA GLY A 181 -7.93 -10.40 4.57
C GLY A 181 -6.59 -10.56 3.84
N LEU A 182 -6.46 -9.93 2.66
CA LEU A 182 -5.28 -10.00 1.79
C LEU A 182 -4.57 -8.66 1.59
N ASN A 183 -4.88 -7.65 2.40
CA ASN A 183 -4.30 -6.30 2.31
C ASN A 183 -3.14 -6.06 3.29
N GLU A 184 -2.77 -7.04 4.11
CA GLU A 184 -1.77 -6.88 5.17
C GLU A 184 -0.49 -7.67 4.86
N VAL A 185 0.66 -6.97 4.78
CA VAL A 185 1.97 -7.59 4.49
C VAL A 185 2.38 -8.57 5.59
N HIS A 186 2.09 -8.27 6.86
CA HIS A 186 2.47 -9.13 7.98
C HIS A 186 1.78 -10.50 7.95
N THR A 187 0.60 -10.60 7.33
CA THR A 187 -0.10 -11.88 7.06
C THR A 187 0.28 -12.48 5.70
N GLY A 188 1.14 -11.81 4.93
CA GLY A 188 1.58 -12.22 3.59
C GLY A 188 0.73 -11.67 2.46
N GLY A 189 -0.23 -10.78 2.72
CA GLY A 189 -1.06 -10.12 1.72
C GLY A 189 -0.32 -9.04 0.92
N LEU A 190 -1.03 -8.33 0.06
CA LEU A 190 -0.51 -7.22 -0.74
C LEU A 190 -0.56 -5.91 0.05
N GLY A 191 0.59 -5.33 0.33
CA GLY A 191 0.66 -3.99 0.93
C GLY A 191 0.19 -2.88 -0.01
N GLY A 192 -0.21 -1.74 0.55
CA GLY A 192 -0.74 -0.61 -0.21
C GLY A 192 0.18 -0.13 -1.33
N PHE A 193 1.50 -0.11 -1.11
CA PHE A 193 2.47 0.27 -2.14
C PHE A 193 2.50 -0.73 -3.30
N SER A 194 2.49 -2.03 -3.01
CA SER A 194 2.42 -3.07 -4.06
C SER A 194 1.13 -2.96 -4.87
N ILE A 195 -0.01 -2.67 -4.23
CA ILE A 195 -1.30 -2.46 -4.91
C ILE A 195 -1.23 -1.27 -5.87
N ILE A 196 -0.67 -0.13 -5.42
CA ILE A 196 -0.49 1.06 -6.27
C ILE A 196 0.40 0.73 -7.47
N CYS A 197 1.53 0.06 -7.27
CA CYS A 197 2.44 -0.31 -8.35
C CYS A 197 1.80 -1.29 -9.35
N LEU A 198 0.99 -2.25 -8.90
CA LEU A 198 0.21 -3.13 -9.81
C LEU A 198 -0.74 -2.31 -10.69
N ILE A 199 -1.48 -1.36 -10.10
CA ILE A 199 -2.43 -0.52 -10.83
C ILE A 199 -1.71 0.37 -11.84
N VAL A 200 -0.65 1.07 -11.42
CA VAL A 200 0.12 1.95 -12.30
C VAL A 200 0.76 1.15 -13.43
N SER A 201 1.39 0.01 -13.14
CA SER A 201 1.95 -0.87 -14.16
C SER A 201 0.89 -1.34 -15.15
N TYR A 202 -0.32 -1.69 -14.67
CA TYR A 202 -1.42 -2.05 -15.57
C TYR A 202 -1.80 -0.90 -16.50
N ILE A 203 -2.04 0.31 -15.96
CA ILE A 203 -2.43 1.49 -16.75
C ILE A 203 -1.36 1.83 -17.80
N GLN A 204 -0.07 1.69 -17.47
CA GLN A 204 1.05 1.97 -18.36
C GLN A 204 1.17 0.99 -19.55
N HIS A 205 0.76 -0.26 -19.37
CA HIS A 205 0.97 -1.32 -20.36
C HIS A 205 -0.31 -1.80 -21.05
N ALA A 206 -1.48 -1.52 -20.44
CA ALA A 206 -2.75 -1.91 -21.00
C ALA A 206 -3.16 -1.01 -22.17
N LYS A 207 -4.02 -1.53 -23.04
CA LYS A 207 -4.74 -0.70 -23.99
C LYS A 207 -5.57 0.32 -23.22
N LYS A 208 -5.60 1.58 -23.70
CA LYS A 208 -6.41 2.63 -23.08
C LYS A 208 -7.85 2.17 -22.93
N ALA A 209 -8.33 2.15 -21.70
CA ALA A 209 -9.69 1.81 -21.34
C ALA A 209 -10.66 2.93 -21.77
N GLU A 210 -11.88 2.57 -22.09
CA GLU A 210 -12.93 3.54 -22.48
C GLU A 210 -13.51 4.25 -21.25
N ASN A 211 -13.56 3.57 -20.11
CA ASN A 211 -14.07 4.08 -18.84
C ASN A 211 -13.53 3.25 -17.66
N LEU A 212 -13.85 3.65 -16.42
CA LEU A 212 -13.39 2.95 -15.20
C LEU A 212 -13.88 1.50 -15.10
N GLY A 213 -15.10 1.20 -15.62
CA GLY A 213 -15.61 -0.17 -15.64
C GLY A 213 -14.75 -1.10 -16.50
N ASP A 214 -14.41 -0.64 -17.70
CA ASP A 214 -13.51 -1.35 -18.61
C ASP A 214 -12.10 -1.46 -18.02
N CYS A 215 -11.57 -0.38 -17.45
CA CYS A 215 -10.27 -0.37 -16.78
C CYS A 215 -10.21 -1.40 -15.64
N PHE A 216 -11.21 -1.43 -14.79
CA PHE A 216 -11.24 -2.33 -13.63
C PHE A 216 -11.40 -3.79 -14.05
N LEU A 217 -12.31 -4.07 -14.97
CA LEU A 217 -12.49 -5.43 -15.50
C LEU A 217 -11.22 -5.95 -16.18
N GLY A 218 -10.56 -5.09 -16.97
CA GLY A 218 -9.29 -5.40 -17.60
C GLY A 218 -8.14 -5.65 -16.61
N PHE A 219 -8.05 -4.86 -15.53
CA PHE A 219 -7.10 -5.08 -14.45
C PHE A 219 -7.30 -6.44 -13.77
N LEU A 220 -8.54 -6.77 -13.43
CA LEU A 220 -8.88 -8.05 -12.80
C LEU A 220 -8.55 -9.23 -13.71
N LYS A 221 -8.84 -9.11 -15.02
CA LYS A 221 -8.47 -10.12 -16.02
C LYS A 221 -6.96 -10.27 -16.12
N TYR A 222 -6.26 -9.15 -16.27
CA TYR A 222 -4.83 -9.16 -16.49
C TYR A 222 -4.07 -9.86 -15.35
N TYR A 223 -4.25 -9.41 -14.11
CA TYR A 223 -3.56 -10.02 -12.97
C TYR A 223 -4.18 -11.35 -12.52
N GLY A 224 -5.47 -11.55 -12.74
CA GLY A 224 -6.13 -12.79 -12.35
C GLY A 224 -5.92 -13.95 -13.32
N LYS A 225 -5.65 -13.66 -14.61
CA LYS A 225 -5.62 -14.71 -15.65
C LYS A 225 -4.44 -14.66 -16.59
N ASP A 226 -4.01 -13.44 -16.98
CA ASP A 226 -3.06 -13.27 -18.08
C ASP A 226 -1.61 -13.09 -17.59
N PHE A 227 -1.42 -12.61 -16.34
CA PHE A 227 -0.11 -12.39 -15.75
C PHE A 227 0.44 -13.65 -15.10
N ASP A 228 1.51 -14.20 -15.66
CA ASP A 228 2.22 -15.34 -15.08
C ASP A 228 3.12 -14.89 -13.93
N LEU A 229 2.60 -15.03 -12.69
CA LEU A 229 3.29 -14.68 -11.46
C LEU A 229 4.65 -15.39 -11.30
N SER A 230 4.77 -16.61 -11.81
CA SER A 230 5.99 -17.41 -11.70
C SER A 230 7.09 -16.97 -12.67
N ARG A 231 6.71 -16.38 -13.81
CA ARG A 231 7.63 -16.04 -14.90
C ARG A 231 7.84 -14.55 -15.10
N LYS A 232 6.95 -13.70 -14.58
CA LYS A 232 6.97 -12.26 -14.83
C LYS A 232 7.37 -11.47 -13.59
N ARG A 233 8.09 -10.36 -13.83
CA ARG A 233 8.37 -9.33 -12.84
C ARG A 233 7.95 -7.96 -13.38
N ILE A 234 7.61 -7.07 -12.49
CA ILE A 234 7.22 -5.70 -12.82
C ILE A 234 8.40 -4.77 -12.52
N GLN A 235 8.85 -4.06 -13.54
CA GLN A 235 9.82 -2.98 -13.44
C GLN A 235 9.06 -1.66 -13.48
N MET A 236 9.34 -0.77 -12.51
CA MET A 236 8.64 0.51 -12.41
C MET A 236 9.42 1.65 -13.05
N ASN A 237 10.72 1.53 -13.17
CA ASN A 237 11.58 2.55 -13.74
C ASN A 237 12.77 1.94 -14.54
N PRO A 238 12.82 2.07 -15.88
CA PRO A 238 11.69 2.47 -16.73
C PRO A 238 10.54 1.44 -16.69
N PRO A 239 9.28 1.84 -16.95
CA PRO A 239 8.14 0.93 -16.87
C PRO A 239 8.27 -0.25 -17.85
N ALA A 240 8.19 -1.48 -17.34
CA ALA A 240 8.22 -2.69 -18.17
C ALA A 240 7.69 -3.91 -17.40
N VAL A 241 7.15 -4.88 -18.13
CA VAL A 241 6.87 -6.23 -17.61
C VAL A 241 7.87 -7.18 -18.25
N LEU A 242 8.78 -7.71 -17.44
CA LEU A 242 9.91 -8.51 -17.87
C LEU A 242 9.78 -9.97 -17.44
N ASN A 243 10.48 -10.87 -18.13
CA ASN A 243 10.63 -12.24 -17.64
C ASN A 243 11.60 -12.26 -16.46
N LYS A 244 11.31 -13.09 -15.46
CA LYS A 244 12.28 -13.46 -14.43
C LYS A 244 13.42 -14.24 -15.07
N VAL A 245 14.66 -13.97 -14.67
CA VAL A 245 15.82 -14.71 -15.14
C VAL A 245 15.93 -15.96 -14.26
N SER A 246 15.93 -17.14 -14.88
CA SER A 246 16.17 -18.40 -14.15
C SER A 246 17.59 -18.42 -13.61
N SER A 247 17.78 -18.80 -12.35
CA SER A 247 19.10 -18.98 -11.71
C SER A 247 20.04 -19.92 -12.51
N ARG A 248 19.48 -20.84 -13.28
CA ARG A 248 20.25 -21.74 -14.18
C ARG A 248 20.92 -21.03 -15.37
N CYS A 249 20.47 -19.81 -15.72
CA CYS A 249 21.06 -19.04 -16.82
C CYS A 249 22.10 -18.02 -16.33
N ALA A 250 22.19 -17.73 -15.04
CA ALA A 250 23.13 -16.77 -14.48
C ALA A 250 24.60 -17.19 -14.67
N ASP A 251 24.87 -18.50 -14.65
CA ASP A 251 26.24 -19.05 -14.81
C ASP A 251 26.82 -18.87 -16.23
N THR A 252 25.96 -18.61 -17.23
CA THR A 252 26.39 -18.49 -18.63
C THR A 252 26.74 -17.06 -19.04
N TYR A 253 26.38 -16.05 -18.25
CA TYR A 253 26.55 -14.62 -18.58
C TYR A 253 27.58 -13.88 -17.72
N HIS A 254 28.48 -14.57 -17.06
CA HIS A 254 29.53 -13.97 -16.22
C HIS A 254 30.49 -12.99 -16.97
N ASN A 255 30.36 -12.82 -18.28
CA ASN A 255 31.27 -12.00 -19.08
C ASN A 255 30.64 -10.73 -19.70
N PHE A 256 29.39 -10.38 -19.45
CA PHE A 256 28.80 -9.16 -20.01
C PHE A 256 28.13 -8.31 -18.91
N SER A 257 28.77 -7.20 -18.58
CA SER A 257 28.25 -6.03 -17.82
C SER A 257 27.68 -6.30 -16.43
N THR A 258 28.54 -6.17 -15.44
CA THR A 258 28.25 -6.24 -13.99
C THR A 258 27.12 -5.32 -13.49
N ASN A 259 26.73 -4.30 -14.23
CA ASN A 259 25.71 -3.33 -13.82
C ASN A 259 24.26 -3.74 -14.10
N LEU A 260 24.00 -4.70 -15.00
CA LEU A 260 22.64 -5.20 -15.24
C LEU A 260 22.26 -6.39 -14.35
N LEU A 261 23.24 -7.13 -13.84
CA LEU A 261 23.03 -8.34 -13.03
C LEU A 261 22.75 -8.05 -11.55
N GLN A 262 23.22 -6.89 -11.02
CA GLN A 262 22.94 -6.50 -9.63
C GLN A 262 21.46 -6.22 -9.36
N SER A 263 20.63 -5.94 -10.37
CA SER A 263 19.19 -5.76 -10.21
C SER A 263 18.40 -7.08 -10.08
N THR A 264 19.07 -8.23 -10.25
CA THR A 264 18.43 -9.55 -10.28
C THR A 264 18.54 -10.30 -8.96
N TYR A 265 19.48 -9.91 -8.09
CA TYR A 265 19.65 -10.50 -6.77
C TYR A 265 19.10 -9.55 -5.70
N GLY A 266 18.15 -10.03 -4.91
CA GLY A 266 17.74 -9.34 -3.68
C GLY A 266 18.96 -9.09 -2.79
N ILE A 267 18.98 -7.97 -2.07
CA ILE A 267 20.10 -7.48 -1.22
C ILE A 267 20.58 -8.51 -0.19
N ASP A 268 19.81 -9.55 0.09
CA ASP A 268 20.11 -10.55 1.13
C ASP A 268 20.81 -11.82 0.62
N GLY A 269 21.20 -11.89 -0.66
CA GLY A 269 21.83 -13.13 -1.20
C GLY A 269 20.95 -14.40 -1.08
N ARG A 270 19.68 -14.25 -0.71
CA ARG A 270 18.70 -15.34 -0.74
C ARG A 270 18.13 -15.39 -2.14
N GLU A 271 18.17 -16.56 -2.76
CA GLU A 271 17.39 -16.85 -3.95
C GLU A 271 15.94 -16.43 -3.66
N GLU A 272 15.44 -15.36 -4.33
CA GLU A 272 14.00 -15.11 -4.37
C GLU A 272 13.37 -16.41 -4.86
N SER A 273 12.46 -16.98 -4.09
CA SER A 273 11.70 -18.13 -4.56
C SER A 273 11.10 -17.70 -5.91
N ASP A 274 11.49 -18.38 -6.97
CA ASP A 274 11.22 -18.05 -8.38
C ASP A 274 9.71 -17.89 -8.70
N THR A 275 8.86 -18.13 -7.72
CA THR A 275 7.40 -18.20 -7.83
C THR A 275 6.65 -17.01 -7.19
N GLY A 276 7.32 -16.12 -6.45
CA GLY A 276 6.69 -15.01 -5.73
C GLY A 276 6.46 -13.77 -6.60
N LEU A 277 5.63 -12.84 -6.15
CA LEU A 277 5.45 -11.54 -6.78
C LEU A 277 6.73 -10.71 -6.68
N SER A 278 7.17 -10.15 -7.81
CA SER A 278 8.35 -9.30 -7.90
C SER A 278 7.99 -7.96 -8.53
N ILE A 279 8.08 -6.89 -7.72
CA ILE A 279 7.81 -5.50 -8.13
C ILE A 279 9.00 -4.64 -7.71
N GLN A 280 9.65 -4.01 -8.69
CA GLN A 280 10.73 -3.07 -8.45
C GLN A 280 10.20 -1.83 -7.69
N ASP A 281 10.95 -1.39 -6.69
CA ASP A 281 10.72 -0.11 -6.04
C ASP A 281 11.11 1.03 -7.01
N PRO A 282 10.20 1.95 -7.37
CA PRO A 282 10.52 3.05 -8.28
C PRO A 282 11.58 4.02 -7.72
N ASN A 283 11.72 4.08 -6.39
CA ASN A 283 12.65 4.99 -5.70
C ASN A 283 13.97 4.30 -5.30
N LYS A 284 13.98 2.98 -5.27
CA LYS A 284 15.15 2.16 -4.94
C LYS A 284 15.19 0.94 -5.85
N LEU A 285 15.84 1.08 -7.01
CA LEU A 285 15.75 0.15 -8.15
C LEU A 285 16.19 -1.29 -7.84
N ASP A 286 17.01 -1.47 -6.81
CA ASP A 286 17.51 -2.75 -6.31
C ASP A 286 16.59 -3.40 -5.25
N ASN A 287 15.48 -2.73 -4.88
CA ASN A 287 14.54 -3.22 -3.88
C ASN A 287 13.30 -3.85 -4.53
N ASN A 288 12.89 -5.03 -4.03
CA ASN A 288 11.60 -5.63 -4.32
C ASN A 288 10.61 -5.26 -3.22
N ILE A 289 9.61 -4.42 -3.55
CA ILE A 289 8.60 -3.97 -2.57
C ILE A 289 7.60 -5.07 -2.19
N SER A 290 7.47 -6.10 -3.03
CA SER A 290 6.51 -7.19 -2.83
C SER A 290 7.08 -8.43 -2.14
N GLY A 291 8.34 -8.40 -1.69
CA GLY A 291 9.00 -9.56 -1.06
C GLY A 291 8.29 -10.11 0.19
N GLY A 292 7.46 -9.32 0.86
CA GLY A 292 6.60 -9.76 1.97
C GLY A 292 5.27 -10.39 1.55
N SER A 293 4.88 -10.27 0.28
CA SER A 293 3.56 -10.67 -0.24
C SER A 293 3.50 -12.17 -0.60
N ARG A 294 3.72 -13.04 0.39
CA ARG A 294 3.75 -14.50 0.19
C ARG A 294 2.43 -15.10 -0.29
N ARG A 295 1.31 -14.41 -0.05
CA ARG A 295 -0.04 -14.80 -0.50
C ARG A 295 -0.46 -14.05 -1.78
N ALA A 296 0.48 -13.56 -2.58
CA ALA A 296 0.19 -12.86 -3.82
C ALA A 296 -0.62 -13.73 -4.80
N ALA A 297 -0.33 -15.04 -4.88
CA ALA A 297 -1.10 -15.98 -5.69
C ALA A 297 -2.57 -16.06 -5.26
N GLU A 298 -2.86 -16.02 -3.96
CA GLU A 298 -4.24 -15.96 -3.45
C GLU A 298 -4.94 -14.67 -3.85
N ALA A 299 -4.23 -13.53 -3.78
CA ALA A 299 -4.76 -12.24 -4.22
C ALA A 299 -5.08 -12.24 -5.72
N PHE A 300 -4.23 -12.85 -6.55
CA PHE A 300 -4.46 -13.00 -7.98
C PHE A 300 -5.62 -13.94 -8.29
N ASN A 301 -5.80 -15.02 -7.50
CA ASN A 301 -6.99 -15.87 -7.59
C ASN A 301 -8.27 -15.09 -7.23
N VAL A 302 -8.21 -14.18 -6.25
CA VAL A 302 -9.33 -13.27 -5.93
C VAL A 302 -9.64 -12.35 -7.12
N PHE A 303 -8.62 -11.82 -7.81
CA PHE A 303 -8.84 -11.01 -9.02
C PHE A 303 -9.49 -11.83 -10.13
N SER A 304 -9.03 -13.06 -10.35
CA SER A 304 -9.65 -13.98 -11.33
C SER A 304 -11.12 -14.25 -11.03
N ALA A 305 -11.43 -14.62 -9.79
CA ALA A 305 -12.80 -14.90 -9.36
C ALA A 305 -13.70 -13.65 -9.44
N ALA A 306 -13.16 -12.48 -9.07
CA ALA A 306 -13.87 -11.20 -9.17
C ALA A 306 -14.14 -10.82 -10.63
N HIS A 307 -13.17 -11.05 -11.54
CA HIS A 307 -13.36 -10.87 -12.97
C HIS A 307 -14.52 -11.71 -13.49
N ASP A 308 -14.53 -13.03 -13.18
CA ASP A 308 -15.57 -13.94 -13.68
C ASP A 308 -16.93 -13.56 -13.15
N THR A 309 -17.03 -13.27 -11.86
CA THR A 309 -18.30 -12.83 -11.24
C THR A 309 -18.83 -11.55 -11.87
N LEU A 310 -17.97 -10.56 -12.13
CA LEU A 310 -18.35 -9.31 -12.80
C LEU A 310 -18.75 -9.55 -14.26
N ALA A 311 -17.96 -10.32 -15.00
CA ALA A 311 -18.23 -10.61 -16.41
C ALA A 311 -19.58 -11.33 -16.59
N ASP A 312 -19.88 -12.32 -15.74
CA ASP A 312 -21.17 -13.01 -15.75
C ASP A 312 -22.33 -12.05 -15.41
N ARG A 313 -22.12 -11.15 -14.43
CA ARG A 313 -23.12 -10.15 -14.03
C ARG A 313 -23.40 -9.14 -15.13
N LEU A 314 -22.34 -8.66 -15.80
CA LEU A 314 -22.45 -7.77 -16.96
C LEU A 314 -23.22 -8.44 -18.09
N LYS A 315 -22.87 -9.68 -18.43
CA LYS A 315 -23.56 -10.47 -19.45
C LYS A 315 -25.05 -10.72 -19.12
N ALA A 316 -25.36 -11.06 -17.87
CA ALA A 316 -26.75 -11.21 -17.41
C ALA A 316 -27.53 -9.90 -17.59
N SER A 317 -26.92 -8.76 -17.24
CA SER A 317 -27.52 -7.43 -17.46
C SER A 317 -27.76 -7.12 -18.92
N GLU A 318 -26.84 -7.46 -19.82
CA GLU A 318 -27.00 -7.30 -21.28
C GLU A 318 -28.14 -8.13 -21.86
N LEU A 319 -28.38 -9.30 -21.26
CA LEU A 319 -29.51 -10.18 -21.65
C LEU A 319 -30.83 -9.74 -21.02
N GLY A 320 -30.89 -8.62 -20.31
CA GLY A 320 -32.10 -8.12 -19.64
C GLY A 320 -32.53 -8.95 -18.43
N GLN A 321 -31.65 -9.78 -17.87
CA GLN A 321 -31.92 -10.55 -16.66
C GLN A 321 -31.92 -9.63 -15.43
N GLU A 322 -32.70 -9.99 -14.43
CA GLU A 322 -32.71 -9.27 -13.15
C GLU A 322 -31.42 -9.54 -12.38
N ILE A 323 -30.57 -8.50 -12.22
CA ILE A 323 -29.29 -8.59 -11.58
C ILE A 323 -29.22 -7.90 -10.21
N GLY A 324 -30.37 -7.42 -9.72
CA GLY A 324 -30.46 -6.60 -8.50
C GLY A 324 -29.94 -5.17 -8.69
N PRO A 325 -29.82 -4.40 -7.61
CA PRO A 325 -29.61 -2.94 -7.66
C PRO A 325 -28.21 -2.52 -8.11
N SER A 326 -27.18 -3.36 -7.98
CA SER A 326 -25.79 -3.00 -8.26
C SER A 326 -25.02 -4.14 -8.93
N ILE A 327 -24.23 -3.80 -9.95
CA ILE A 327 -23.29 -4.70 -10.62
C ILE A 327 -22.07 -4.91 -9.69
N LEU A 328 -21.49 -3.82 -9.17
CA LEU A 328 -20.27 -3.83 -8.37
C LEU A 328 -20.44 -4.56 -7.03
N ALA A 329 -21.65 -4.54 -6.46
CA ALA A 329 -21.94 -5.20 -5.19
C ALA A 329 -21.70 -6.72 -5.19
N CYS A 330 -21.67 -7.38 -6.36
CA CYS A 330 -21.38 -8.82 -6.41
C CYS A 330 -19.96 -9.19 -5.94
N ILE A 331 -19.02 -8.25 -5.93
CA ILE A 331 -17.63 -8.48 -5.52
C ILE A 331 -17.19 -7.69 -4.30
N ILE A 332 -17.78 -6.51 -4.07
CA ILE A 332 -17.47 -5.67 -2.88
C ILE A 332 -18.68 -5.41 -1.99
N GLY A 333 -19.83 -6.01 -2.28
CA GLY A 333 -20.99 -5.94 -1.37
C GLY A 333 -20.67 -6.60 -0.02
N GLY A 334 -21.13 -6.00 1.08
CA GLY A 334 -20.85 -6.54 2.42
C GLY A 334 -21.21 -5.58 3.55
N ASN A 335 -20.69 -5.87 4.74
CA ASN A 335 -20.91 -5.05 5.92
C ASN A 335 -19.82 -3.98 6.03
N TYR A 336 -20.22 -2.72 6.05
CA TYR A 336 -19.38 -1.54 6.18
C TYR A 336 -19.52 -0.83 7.55
N ASP A 337 -20.08 -1.49 8.54
CA ASP A 337 -20.29 -0.92 9.90
C ASP A 337 -18.98 -0.38 10.52
N SER A 338 -17.85 -1.02 10.24
CA SER A 338 -16.54 -0.55 10.72
C SER A 338 -16.19 0.83 10.16
N TYR A 339 -16.51 1.09 8.89
CA TYR A 339 -16.29 2.40 8.25
C TYR A 339 -17.19 3.46 8.86
N LEU A 340 -18.49 3.16 9.01
CA LEU A 340 -19.45 4.08 9.59
C LEU A 340 -19.10 4.41 11.06
N LYS A 341 -18.74 3.42 11.86
CA LYS A 341 -18.30 3.60 13.25
C LYS A 341 -17.03 4.45 13.32
N GLN A 342 -16.04 4.18 12.46
CA GLN A 342 -14.80 4.95 12.43
C GLN A 342 -15.06 6.40 12.02
N ARG A 343 -15.85 6.63 10.97
CA ARG A 343 -16.24 7.96 10.51
C ARG A 343 -17.00 8.74 11.58
N HIS A 344 -17.97 8.11 12.20
CA HIS A 344 -18.72 8.73 13.32
C HIS A 344 -17.76 9.14 14.44
N ARG A 345 -16.80 8.27 14.82
CA ARG A 345 -15.81 8.59 15.83
C ARG A 345 -14.94 9.79 15.45
N LEU A 346 -14.44 9.83 14.19
CA LEU A 346 -13.59 10.93 13.73
C LEU A 346 -14.35 12.25 13.60
N SER A 347 -15.63 12.23 13.22
CA SER A 347 -16.47 13.44 13.12
C SER A 347 -16.77 14.11 14.46
N THR A 348 -16.64 13.38 15.58
CA THR A 348 -16.85 13.90 16.93
C THR A 348 -15.58 14.46 17.57
N ILE A 349 -14.44 14.43 16.90
CA ILE A 349 -13.17 14.95 17.43
C ILE A 349 -13.14 16.47 17.24
N PRO A 350 -13.07 17.23 18.36
CA PRO A 350 -13.13 18.69 18.35
C PRO A 350 -11.96 19.35 17.61
#